data_c02de5201861bc4ff00c357699efd59e
#
_entry.id   c02de5201861bc4ff00c357699efd59e
#
_cell.length_a   1.000
_cell.length_b   1.000
_cell.length_c   1.000
_cell.angle_alpha   90.00
_cell.angle_beta   90.00
_cell.angle_gamma   90.00
#
_symmetry.space_group_name_H-M   'P 1'
#
loop_
_entity.id
_entity.type
_entity.pdbx_description
1 polymer ?
#
loop_
_entity_poly.entity_id
_entity_poly.type
_entity_poly.pdbx_seq_one_letter_code
_entity_poly.pdbx_strand_id
1 'polypeptide(L)'
;MPYSLAIFDLDGTLVDSFPWFARTVNLVADRYRFRRVQEEDVETLRHASTREILDFLEVPMWKLPLIARHMRKLKTAAAATIPLFDGVDTMLGALVANGVTLALVSSDTEANARQKLGPLAALFADFDCSASVFGKAQKFRRVLRRARLEPAQAISIGDEIRDIEAARAAGITCGAVTWGYAARPALIAHRPDVVFEHMEEIAVAVVGLQRAPCPPCLPWRR
;
A
#
# COMPACT_ATOMS: atom_id res chain seq x y z
N MET A 1 3.91 -16.49 17.12
CA MET A 1 3.93 -15.35 16.19
C MET A 1 2.50 -15.07 15.78
N PRO A 2 2.04 -13.84 15.80
CA PRO A 2 0.64 -13.56 15.46
C PRO A 2 0.35 -13.84 13.98
N TYR A 3 1.31 -13.60 13.05
CA TYR A 3 1.09 -13.79 11.62
C TYR A 3 2.23 -14.58 10.97
N SER A 4 1.86 -15.48 10.05
CA SER A 4 2.79 -16.27 9.23
C SER A 4 2.99 -15.66 7.83
N LEU A 5 2.10 -14.76 7.43
CA LEU A 5 2.09 -14.10 6.12
C LEU A 5 1.79 -12.61 6.28
N ALA A 6 2.64 -11.77 5.68
CA ALA A 6 2.39 -10.36 5.50
C ALA A 6 2.20 -10.03 4.01
N ILE A 7 1.05 -9.46 3.65
CA ILE A 7 0.70 -9.10 2.28
C ILE A 7 0.78 -7.57 2.16
N PHE A 8 1.70 -7.07 1.37
CA PHE A 8 1.91 -5.64 1.18
C PHE A 8 1.25 -5.11 -0.09
N ASP A 9 0.69 -3.91 -0.02
CA ASP A 9 0.55 -3.06 -1.19
C ASP A 9 1.90 -2.45 -1.57
N LEU A 10 2.00 -1.86 -2.76
CA LEU A 10 3.23 -1.27 -3.27
C LEU A 10 3.22 0.25 -3.13
N ASP A 11 2.30 0.88 -3.86
CA ASP A 11 2.23 2.34 -4.00
C ASP A 11 1.64 3.00 -2.76
N GLY A 12 2.33 3.99 -2.20
CA GLY A 12 1.91 4.63 -0.95
C GLY A 12 2.19 3.79 0.30
N THR A 13 2.56 2.52 0.15
CA THR A 13 2.88 1.61 1.27
C THR A 13 4.37 1.34 1.40
N LEU A 14 4.99 0.80 0.34
CA LEU A 14 6.44 0.55 0.27
C LEU A 14 7.16 1.60 -0.59
N VAL A 15 6.46 2.17 -1.58
CA VAL A 15 6.99 3.14 -2.55
C VAL A 15 6.34 4.49 -2.33
N ASP A 16 7.14 5.54 -2.15
CA ASP A 16 6.67 6.93 -2.05
C ASP A 16 6.30 7.48 -3.43
N SER A 17 5.18 6.99 -3.95
CA SER A 17 4.70 7.34 -5.29
C SER A 17 3.70 8.50 -5.31
N PHE A 18 3.18 8.96 -4.17
CA PHE A 18 2.19 10.02 -4.12
C PHE A 18 2.69 11.35 -4.71
N PRO A 19 3.90 11.84 -4.41
CA PRO A 19 4.40 13.09 -5.02
C PRO A 19 4.52 13.02 -6.54
N TRP A 20 4.91 11.86 -7.08
CA TRP A 20 4.93 11.62 -8.53
C TRP A 20 3.52 11.61 -9.11
N PHE A 21 2.59 10.91 -8.47
CA PHE A 21 1.18 10.82 -8.89
C PHE A 21 0.55 12.21 -8.95
N ALA A 22 0.69 13.02 -7.90
CA ALA A 22 0.14 14.37 -7.83
C ALA A 22 0.62 15.28 -8.97
N ARG A 23 1.91 15.18 -9.34
CA ARG A 23 2.46 15.92 -10.50
C ARG A 23 1.98 15.39 -11.86
N THR A 24 1.59 14.11 -11.94
CA THR A 24 1.32 13.43 -13.21
C THR A 24 -0.17 13.39 -13.54
N VAL A 25 -1.05 13.35 -12.53
CA VAL A 25 -2.49 13.16 -12.72
C VAL A 25 -3.11 14.19 -13.67
N ASN A 26 -2.72 15.46 -13.57
CA ASN A 26 -3.25 16.53 -14.41
C ASN A 26 -2.79 16.45 -15.88
N LEU A 27 -1.60 15.92 -16.16
CA LEU A 27 -1.17 15.64 -17.53
C LEU A 27 -2.05 14.55 -18.18
N VAL A 28 -2.47 13.59 -17.37
CA VAL A 28 -3.34 12.51 -17.83
C VAL A 28 -4.80 13.01 -17.93
N ALA A 29 -5.24 13.89 -17.02
CA ALA A 29 -6.54 14.55 -17.10
C ALA A 29 -6.72 15.32 -18.41
N ASP A 30 -5.74 16.11 -18.80
CA ASP A 30 -5.74 16.86 -20.07
C ASP A 30 -5.83 15.92 -21.28
N ARG A 31 -5.04 14.86 -21.29
CA ARG A 31 -5.00 13.89 -22.40
C ARG A 31 -6.30 13.13 -22.58
N TYR A 32 -6.95 12.72 -21.48
CA TYR A 32 -8.15 11.88 -21.53
C TYR A 32 -9.43 12.66 -21.32
N ARG A 33 -9.33 13.99 -21.11
CA ARG A 33 -10.44 14.92 -20.94
C ARG A 33 -11.34 14.50 -19.77
N PHE A 34 -10.76 14.47 -18.57
CA PHE A 34 -11.47 14.39 -17.31
C PHE A 34 -11.08 15.58 -16.42
N ARG A 35 -11.78 15.80 -15.32
CA ARG A 35 -11.57 16.91 -14.41
C ARG A 35 -10.14 16.90 -13.83
N ARG A 36 -9.48 18.07 -13.85
CA ARG A 36 -8.17 18.25 -13.20
C ARG A 36 -8.34 18.32 -11.68
N VAL A 37 -7.35 17.85 -10.97
CA VAL A 37 -7.21 18.06 -9.52
C VAL A 37 -6.60 19.43 -9.28
N GLN A 38 -7.27 20.26 -8.49
CA GLN A 38 -6.72 21.52 -7.99
C GLN A 38 -6.00 21.26 -6.65
N GLU A 39 -5.16 22.19 -6.22
CA GLU A 39 -4.41 22.06 -4.97
C GLU A 39 -5.37 21.95 -3.75
N GLU A 40 -6.44 22.71 -3.77
CA GLU A 40 -7.51 22.69 -2.76
C GLU A 40 -8.28 21.36 -2.72
N ASP A 41 -8.33 20.61 -3.82
CA ASP A 41 -9.04 19.33 -3.89
C ASP A 41 -8.24 18.19 -3.21
N VAL A 42 -6.91 18.32 -3.14
CA VAL A 42 -6.01 17.21 -2.76
C VAL A 42 -6.38 16.63 -1.40
N GLU A 43 -6.55 17.50 -0.39
CA GLU A 43 -6.87 17.02 0.97
C GLU A 43 -8.25 16.34 1.00
N THR A 44 -9.24 16.89 0.30
CA THR A 44 -10.58 16.29 0.20
C THR A 44 -10.51 14.91 -0.47
N LEU A 45 -9.73 14.78 -1.56
CA LEU A 45 -9.59 13.52 -2.28
C LEU A 45 -8.83 12.46 -1.47
N ARG A 46 -7.93 12.87 -0.57
CA ARG A 46 -7.27 11.94 0.36
C ARG A 46 -8.21 11.32 1.40
N HIS A 47 -9.40 11.91 1.59
CA HIS A 47 -10.45 11.37 2.46
C HIS A 47 -11.46 10.49 1.70
N ALA A 48 -11.39 10.46 0.37
CA ALA A 48 -12.36 9.80 -0.47
C ALA A 48 -11.93 8.38 -0.85
N SER A 49 -12.92 7.51 -1.07
CA SER A 49 -12.71 6.19 -1.67
C SER A 49 -12.30 6.31 -3.14
N THR A 50 -11.70 5.27 -3.69
CA THR A 50 -11.33 5.23 -5.12
C THR A 50 -12.52 5.54 -6.03
N ARG A 51 -13.74 5.11 -5.68
CA ARG A 51 -14.95 5.38 -6.47
C ARG A 51 -15.32 6.85 -6.43
N GLU A 52 -15.34 7.44 -5.25
CA GLU A 52 -15.63 8.87 -5.07
C GLU A 52 -14.61 9.74 -5.80
N ILE A 53 -13.32 9.35 -5.78
CA ILE A 53 -12.27 10.04 -6.56
C ILE A 53 -12.57 9.97 -8.06
N LEU A 54 -12.93 8.81 -8.58
CA LEU A 54 -13.26 8.65 -10.01
C LEU A 54 -14.51 9.43 -10.41
N ASP A 55 -15.52 9.46 -9.54
CA ASP A 55 -16.75 10.23 -9.72
C ASP A 55 -16.47 11.74 -9.68
N PHE A 56 -15.67 12.21 -8.70
CA PHE A 56 -15.24 13.60 -8.60
C PHE A 56 -14.45 14.07 -9.82
N LEU A 57 -13.57 13.22 -10.33
CA LEU A 57 -12.77 13.50 -11.53
C LEU A 57 -13.57 13.32 -12.83
N GLU A 58 -14.82 12.91 -12.74
CA GLU A 58 -15.69 12.66 -13.92
C GLU A 58 -15.03 11.70 -14.92
N VAL A 59 -14.31 10.68 -14.40
CA VAL A 59 -13.63 9.70 -15.25
C VAL A 59 -14.64 8.73 -15.86
N PRO A 60 -14.81 8.72 -17.20
CA PRO A 60 -15.68 7.74 -17.82
C PRO A 60 -15.14 6.32 -17.61
N MET A 61 -15.94 5.45 -16.98
CA MET A 61 -15.51 4.10 -16.61
C MET A 61 -14.92 3.28 -17.76
N TRP A 62 -15.41 3.49 -18.99
CA TRP A 62 -14.88 2.83 -20.18
C TRP A 62 -13.46 3.30 -20.55
N LYS A 63 -13.02 4.50 -20.14
CA LYS A 63 -11.65 5.00 -20.32
C LYS A 63 -10.69 4.49 -19.25
N LEU A 64 -11.19 4.03 -18.10
CA LEU A 64 -10.36 3.65 -16.95
C LEU A 64 -9.23 2.65 -17.30
N PRO A 65 -9.47 1.58 -18.09
CA PRO A 65 -8.38 0.67 -18.48
C PRO A 65 -7.27 1.35 -19.29
N LEU A 66 -7.64 2.30 -20.18
CA LEU A 66 -6.67 3.06 -20.99
C LEU A 66 -5.87 4.03 -20.13
N ILE A 67 -6.55 4.75 -19.24
CA ILE A 67 -5.92 5.67 -18.28
C ILE A 67 -4.95 4.90 -17.38
N ALA A 68 -5.39 3.81 -16.78
CA ALA A 68 -4.56 2.98 -15.92
C ALA A 68 -3.33 2.42 -16.66
N ARG A 69 -3.49 1.98 -17.91
CA ARG A 69 -2.36 1.54 -18.75
C ARG A 69 -1.38 2.68 -19.02
N HIS A 70 -1.88 3.88 -19.32
CA HIS A 70 -1.04 5.05 -19.58
C HIS A 70 -0.30 5.47 -18.30
N MET A 71 -0.99 5.56 -17.17
CA MET A 71 -0.36 5.88 -15.88
C MET A 71 0.78 4.90 -15.54
N ARG A 72 0.56 3.60 -15.72
CA ARG A 72 1.63 2.60 -15.51
C ARG A 72 2.83 2.83 -16.43
N LYS A 73 2.60 3.14 -17.72
CA LYS A 73 3.69 3.45 -18.66
C LYS A 73 4.50 4.68 -18.20
N LEU A 74 3.82 5.74 -17.77
CA LEU A 74 4.48 6.95 -17.24
C LEU A 74 5.25 6.64 -15.96
N LYS A 75 4.68 5.83 -15.07
CA LYS A 75 5.32 5.40 -13.83
C LYS A 75 6.57 4.55 -14.10
N THR A 76 6.50 3.62 -15.04
CA THR A 76 7.68 2.82 -15.46
C THR A 76 8.80 3.73 -15.96
N ALA A 77 8.47 4.74 -16.79
CA ALA A 77 9.46 5.68 -17.28
C ALA A 77 10.09 6.55 -16.18
N ALA A 78 9.31 6.83 -15.12
CA ALA A 78 9.76 7.60 -13.95
C ALA A 78 10.34 6.72 -12.83
N ALA A 79 10.52 5.43 -13.06
CA ALA A 79 10.84 4.45 -12.02
C ALA A 79 12.06 4.83 -11.16
N ALA A 80 13.12 5.38 -11.77
CA ALA A 80 14.33 5.77 -11.06
C ALA A 80 14.15 6.97 -10.09
N THR A 81 13.07 7.76 -10.27
CA THR A 81 12.83 9.00 -9.51
C THR A 81 11.82 8.85 -8.40
N ILE A 82 11.21 7.67 -8.26
CA ILE A 82 10.22 7.39 -7.22
C ILE A 82 10.91 6.47 -6.20
N PRO A 83 11.24 6.93 -4.98
CA PRO A 83 11.98 6.13 -4.00
C PRO A 83 11.07 5.12 -3.29
N LEU A 84 11.69 4.17 -2.59
CA LEU A 84 11.05 3.46 -1.48
C LEU A 84 10.96 4.42 -0.29
N PHE A 85 10.00 4.16 0.61
CA PHE A 85 10.01 4.82 1.91
C PHE A 85 11.23 4.38 2.73
N ASP A 86 11.71 5.27 3.59
CA ASP A 86 12.82 4.97 4.49
C ASP A 86 12.47 3.79 5.43
N GLY A 87 13.42 2.91 5.67
CA GLY A 87 13.27 1.77 6.56
C GLY A 87 12.56 0.54 5.98
N VAL A 88 12.09 0.59 4.71
CA VAL A 88 11.44 -0.56 4.05
C VAL A 88 12.35 -1.79 4.02
N ASP A 89 13.62 -1.62 3.70
CA ASP A 89 14.62 -2.70 3.66
C ASP A 89 14.81 -3.36 5.03
N THR A 90 14.95 -2.56 6.06
CA THR A 90 15.10 -3.01 7.45
C THR A 90 13.85 -3.73 7.93
N MET A 91 12.67 -3.18 7.67
CA MET A 91 11.38 -3.77 8.06
C MET A 91 11.15 -5.12 7.37
N LEU A 92 11.31 -5.21 6.04
CA LEU A 92 11.14 -6.45 5.28
C LEU A 92 12.16 -7.50 5.72
N GLY A 93 13.43 -7.10 5.91
CA GLY A 93 14.48 -7.99 6.42
C GLY A 93 14.15 -8.57 7.80
N ALA A 94 13.64 -7.73 8.71
CA ALA A 94 13.22 -8.16 10.04
C ALA A 94 12.07 -9.17 10.00
N LEU A 95 11.08 -8.99 9.12
CA LEU A 95 9.97 -9.92 8.95
C LEU A 95 10.47 -11.30 8.47
N VAL A 96 11.32 -11.32 7.43
CA VAL A 96 11.87 -12.57 6.88
C VAL A 96 12.76 -13.28 7.90
N ALA A 97 13.62 -12.53 8.61
CA ALA A 97 14.49 -13.08 9.66
C ALA A 97 13.70 -13.76 10.80
N ASN A 98 12.44 -13.33 11.02
CA ASN A 98 11.52 -13.94 11.98
C ASN A 98 10.56 -14.96 11.35
N GLY A 99 10.82 -15.44 10.13
CA GLY A 99 10.07 -16.52 9.50
C GLY A 99 8.72 -16.11 8.92
N VAL A 100 8.46 -14.80 8.76
CA VAL A 100 7.24 -14.32 8.11
C VAL A 100 7.40 -14.39 6.59
N THR A 101 6.46 -15.05 5.93
CA THR A 101 6.38 -15.07 4.46
C THR A 101 5.88 -13.73 3.95
N LEU A 102 6.50 -13.18 2.90
CA LEU A 102 6.07 -11.93 2.29
C LEU A 102 5.39 -12.17 0.96
N ALA A 103 4.29 -11.46 0.73
CA ALA A 103 3.61 -11.41 -0.57
C ALA A 103 3.31 -9.95 -0.95
N LEU A 104 3.31 -9.67 -2.26
CA LEU A 104 2.94 -8.37 -2.80
C LEU A 104 1.64 -8.47 -3.59
N VAL A 105 0.70 -7.56 -3.30
CA VAL A 105 -0.56 -7.43 -4.03
C VAL A 105 -0.70 -6.01 -4.52
N SER A 106 -0.56 -5.79 -5.82
CA SER A 106 -0.58 -4.46 -6.42
C SER A 106 -1.48 -4.38 -7.66
N SER A 107 -1.90 -3.16 -8.02
CA SER A 107 -2.51 -2.84 -9.32
C SER A 107 -1.47 -2.58 -10.41
N ASP A 108 -0.19 -2.56 -10.08
CA ASP A 108 0.91 -2.47 -11.05
C ASP A 108 1.23 -3.85 -11.69
N THR A 109 2.13 -3.89 -12.65
CA THR A 109 2.65 -5.14 -13.20
C THR A 109 3.72 -5.72 -12.28
N GLU A 110 3.89 -7.04 -12.30
CA GLU A 110 4.95 -7.69 -11.52
C GLU A 110 6.34 -7.19 -11.94
N ALA A 111 6.57 -7.00 -13.23
CA ALA A 111 7.83 -6.47 -13.73
C ALA A 111 8.18 -5.09 -13.13
N ASN A 112 7.18 -4.19 -13.07
CA ASN A 112 7.36 -2.88 -12.45
C ASN A 112 7.59 -2.98 -10.94
N ALA A 113 6.83 -3.83 -10.26
CA ALA A 113 6.97 -4.05 -8.82
C ALA A 113 8.37 -4.58 -8.48
N ARG A 114 8.85 -5.59 -9.22
CA ARG A 114 10.20 -6.13 -9.03
C ARG A 114 11.29 -5.10 -9.33
N GLN A 115 11.12 -4.32 -10.40
CA GLN A 115 12.06 -3.24 -10.74
C GLN A 115 12.14 -2.20 -9.61
N LYS A 116 11.00 -1.85 -9.00
CA LYS A 116 10.93 -0.88 -7.91
C LYS A 116 11.57 -1.38 -6.63
N LEU A 117 11.28 -2.62 -6.26
CA LEU A 117 11.84 -3.25 -5.08
C LEU A 117 13.34 -3.55 -5.24
N GLY A 118 13.83 -3.66 -6.49
CA GLY A 118 15.22 -4.01 -6.73
C GLY A 118 15.60 -5.33 -6.05
N PRO A 119 16.73 -5.38 -5.32
CA PRO A 119 17.15 -6.58 -4.59
C PRO A 119 16.12 -7.09 -3.57
N LEU A 120 15.31 -6.20 -2.99
CA LEU A 120 14.28 -6.57 -1.99
C LEU A 120 13.16 -7.44 -2.60
N ALA A 121 13.00 -7.45 -3.92
CA ALA A 121 12.04 -8.32 -4.59
C ALA A 121 12.30 -9.81 -4.32
N ALA A 122 13.54 -10.20 -4.01
CA ALA A 122 13.90 -11.57 -3.66
C ALA A 122 13.35 -12.03 -2.30
N LEU A 123 12.95 -11.10 -1.44
CA LEU A 123 12.35 -11.39 -0.13
C LEU A 123 10.89 -11.85 -0.25
N PHE A 124 10.24 -11.54 -1.37
CA PHE A 124 8.83 -11.87 -1.58
C PHE A 124 8.67 -13.25 -2.21
N ALA A 125 7.93 -14.10 -1.54
CA ALA A 125 7.60 -15.44 -2.02
C ALA A 125 6.51 -15.43 -3.11
N ASP A 126 5.65 -14.40 -3.14
CA ASP A 126 4.51 -14.33 -4.07
C ASP A 126 4.22 -12.89 -4.51
N PHE A 127 3.81 -12.76 -5.79
CA PHE A 127 3.37 -11.52 -6.41
C PHE A 127 2.02 -11.75 -7.09
N ASP A 128 0.98 -11.06 -6.61
CA ASP A 128 -0.31 -11.00 -7.29
C ASP A 128 -0.53 -9.60 -7.86
N CYS A 129 0.18 -9.34 -8.95
CA CYS A 129 0.21 -8.07 -9.63
C CYS A 129 -0.64 -8.14 -10.89
N SER A 130 -1.68 -7.34 -10.98
CA SER A 130 -2.52 -7.27 -12.19
C SER A 130 -3.17 -5.91 -12.32
N ALA A 131 -3.39 -5.49 -13.56
CA ALA A 131 -3.88 -4.17 -13.95
C ALA A 131 -5.30 -3.81 -13.49
N SER A 132 -5.89 -4.54 -12.55
CA SER A 132 -7.22 -4.27 -12.04
C SER A 132 -7.16 -3.33 -10.84
N VAL A 133 -7.87 -2.20 -10.95
CA VAL A 133 -8.10 -1.26 -9.84
C VAL A 133 -9.05 -1.88 -8.80
N PHE A 134 -9.91 -2.79 -9.23
CA PHE A 134 -10.88 -3.50 -8.39
C PHE A 134 -10.49 -4.97 -8.21
N GLY A 135 -11.04 -5.61 -7.20
CA GLY A 135 -10.86 -7.05 -6.97
C GLY A 135 -9.66 -7.42 -6.09
N LYS A 136 -9.14 -6.51 -5.26
CA LYS A 136 -8.02 -6.76 -4.35
C LYS A 136 -8.30 -7.91 -3.38
N ALA A 137 -9.55 -8.04 -2.89
CA ALA A 137 -9.96 -9.16 -2.03
C ALA A 137 -9.77 -10.54 -2.70
N GLN A 138 -10.01 -10.65 -4.01
CA GLN A 138 -9.78 -11.90 -4.74
C GLN A 138 -8.29 -12.22 -4.86
N LYS A 139 -7.44 -11.19 -5.00
CA LYS A 139 -5.97 -11.36 -4.99
C LYS A 139 -5.51 -11.90 -3.62
N PHE A 140 -6.01 -11.32 -2.52
CA PHE A 140 -5.70 -11.81 -1.17
C PHE A 140 -6.08 -13.29 -1.00
N ARG A 141 -7.29 -13.69 -1.44
CA ARG A 141 -7.71 -15.10 -1.39
C ARG A 141 -6.83 -16.01 -2.25
N ARG A 142 -6.31 -15.53 -3.39
CA ARG A 142 -5.38 -16.31 -4.22
C ARG A 142 -4.03 -16.50 -3.53
N VAL A 143 -3.49 -15.42 -2.92
CA VAL A 143 -2.24 -15.47 -2.15
C VAL A 143 -2.37 -16.47 -1.00
N LEU A 144 -3.44 -16.39 -0.20
CA LEU A 144 -3.71 -17.32 0.90
C LEU A 144 -3.73 -18.79 0.42
N ARG A 145 -4.44 -19.07 -0.68
CA ARG A 145 -4.49 -20.43 -1.26
C ARG A 145 -3.14 -20.94 -1.71
N ARG A 146 -2.32 -20.07 -2.36
CA ARG A 146 -0.96 -20.44 -2.78
C ARG A 146 -0.06 -20.69 -1.58
N ALA A 147 -0.17 -19.87 -0.55
CA ALA A 147 0.55 -20.04 0.71
C ALA A 147 0.04 -21.18 1.58
N ARG A 148 -1.17 -21.73 1.30
CA ARG A 148 -1.86 -22.77 2.11
C ARG A 148 -2.07 -22.29 3.55
N LEU A 149 -2.46 -21.06 3.74
CA LEU A 149 -2.69 -20.44 5.04
C LEU A 149 -4.16 -20.00 5.19
N GLU A 150 -4.64 -20.05 6.43
CA GLU A 150 -5.94 -19.52 6.80
C GLU A 150 -5.88 -17.99 6.92
N PRO A 151 -7.00 -17.27 6.69
CA PRO A 151 -7.05 -15.81 6.77
C PRO A 151 -6.52 -15.24 8.10
N ALA A 152 -6.79 -15.91 9.22
CA ALA A 152 -6.35 -15.49 10.55
C ALA A 152 -4.82 -15.53 10.73
N GLN A 153 -4.08 -16.21 9.86
CA GLN A 153 -2.62 -16.29 9.88
C GLN A 153 -1.95 -15.19 9.05
N ALA A 154 -2.74 -14.34 8.40
CA ALA A 154 -2.25 -13.31 7.51
C ALA A 154 -2.67 -11.90 7.96
N ILE A 155 -1.79 -10.93 7.69
CA ILE A 155 -2.08 -9.52 7.78
C ILE A 155 -1.84 -8.87 6.41
N SER A 156 -2.77 -8.00 5.98
CA SER A 156 -2.53 -7.13 4.82
C SER A 156 -2.10 -5.75 5.31
N ILE A 157 -1.18 -5.12 4.60
CA ILE A 157 -0.65 -3.80 4.94
C ILE A 157 -0.79 -2.92 3.70
N GLY A 158 -1.52 -1.81 3.85
CA GLY A 158 -1.84 -0.89 2.77
C GLY A 158 -2.20 0.50 3.28
N ASP A 159 -2.33 1.46 2.36
CA ASP A 159 -2.49 2.88 2.66
C ASP A 159 -3.81 3.48 2.15
N GLU A 160 -4.66 2.67 1.53
CA GLU A 160 -5.92 3.14 0.97
C GLU A 160 -7.14 2.46 1.62
N ILE A 161 -8.29 3.14 1.56
CA ILE A 161 -9.59 2.61 2.01
C ILE A 161 -9.90 1.25 1.37
N ARG A 162 -9.59 1.09 0.08
CA ARG A 162 -9.81 -0.16 -0.65
C ARG A 162 -8.99 -1.34 -0.09
N ASP A 163 -7.89 -1.08 0.61
CA ASP A 163 -7.07 -2.13 1.24
C ASP A 163 -7.79 -2.68 2.47
N ILE A 164 -8.36 -1.78 3.27
CA ILE A 164 -9.16 -2.12 4.45
C ILE A 164 -10.41 -2.93 4.03
N GLU A 165 -11.12 -2.45 3.01
CA GLU A 165 -12.31 -3.13 2.47
C GLU A 165 -11.98 -4.52 1.93
N ALA A 166 -10.87 -4.63 1.19
CA ALA A 166 -10.43 -5.88 0.60
C ALA A 166 -9.97 -6.90 1.65
N ALA A 167 -9.25 -6.45 2.68
CA ALA A 167 -8.83 -7.28 3.81
C ALA A 167 -10.03 -7.84 4.56
N ARG A 168 -10.97 -6.98 4.91
CA ARG A 168 -12.23 -7.38 5.57
C ARG A 168 -13.02 -8.37 4.73
N ALA A 169 -13.16 -8.13 3.42
CA ALA A 169 -13.86 -9.04 2.51
C ALA A 169 -13.14 -10.38 2.31
N ALA A 170 -11.84 -10.45 2.57
CA ALA A 170 -11.04 -11.67 2.53
C ALA A 170 -10.91 -12.36 3.90
N GLY A 171 -11.36 -11.72 5.00
CA GLY A 171 -11.24 -12.22 6.37
C GLY A 171 -9.82 -12.13 6.93
N ILE A 172 -8.96 -11.27 6.35
CA ILE A 172 -7.57 -11.05 6.74
C ILE A 172 -7.51 -9.86 7.70
N THR A 173 -6.61 -9.90 8.69
CA THR A 173 -6.31 -8.73 9.51
C THR A 173 -5.81 -7.58 8.64
N CYS A 174 -6.32 -6.37 8.87
CA CYS A 174 -5.95 -5.17 8.13
C CYS A 174 -5.05 -4.25 8.94
N GLY A 175 -3.83 -4.02 8.47
CA GLY A 175 -2.95 -2.96 8.91
C GLY A 175 -3.00 -1.78 7.92
N ALA A 176 -3.34 -0.60 8.41
CA ALA A 176 -3.33 0.63 7.63
C ALA A 176 -2.10 1.47 7.95
N VAL A 177 -1.37 1.91 6.93
CA VAL A 177 -0.25 2.85 7.08
C VAL A 177 -0.70 4.28 6.78
N THR A 178 -0.22 5.26 7.55
CA THR A 178 -0.73 6.65 7.50
C THR A 178 0.07 7.60 6.62
N TRP A 179 1.18 7.14 6.06
CA TRP A 179 2.08 7.96 5.24
C TRP A 179 1.79 7.94 3.73
N GLY A 180 0.77 7.16 3.30
CA GLY A 180 0.43 6.97 1.89
C GLY A 180 -0.59 7.95 1.32
N TYR A 181 -1.44 7.44 0.42
CA TYR A 181 -2.41 8.22 -0.35
C TYR A 181 -3.59 8.70 0.49
N ALA A 182 -4.22 7.82 1.28
CA ALA A 182 -5.37 8.21 2.08
C ALA A 182 -4.95 8.97 3.35
N ALA A 183 -5.77 9.95 3.73
CA ALA A 183 -5.57 10.68 4.97
C ALA A 183 -5.86 9.79 6.19
N ARG A 184 -5.08 9.95 7.25
CA ARG A 184 -5.23 9.19 8.51
C ARG A 184 -6.68 9.15 9.04
N PRO A 185 -7.43 10.27 9.11
CA PRO A 185 -8.81 10.23 9.59
C PRO A 185 -9.72 9.34 8.72
N ALA A 186 -9.52 9.33 7.40
CA ALA A 186 -10.28 8.49 6.48
C ALA A 186 -10.00 7.00 6.73
N LEU A 187 -8.75 6.62 6.93
CA LEU A 187 -8.37 5.25 7.27
C LEU A 187 -9.02 4.81 8.59
N ILE A 188 -8.93 5.65 9.64
CA ILE A 188 -9.52 5.35 10.96
C ILE A 188 -11.04 5.22 10.88
N ALA A 189 -11.73 6.05 10.09
CA ALA A 189 -13.18 5.96 9.88
C ALA A 189 -13.61 4.59 9.31
N HIS A 190 -12.72 3.94 8.54
CA HIS A 190 -12.95 2.60 8.00
C HIS A 190 -12.52 1.47 8.93
N ARG A 191 -12.09 1.78 10.17
CA ARG A 191 -11.79 0.84 11.26
C ARG A 191 -10.86 -0.31 10.81
N PRO A 192 -9.59 -0.02 10.45
CA PRO A 192 -8.58 -1.05 10.29
C PRO A 192 -8.32 -1.73 11.64
N ASP A 193 -7.83 -2.96 11.64
CA ASP A 193 -7.51 -3.68 12.88
C ASP A 193 -6.27 -3.09 13.57
N VAL A 194 -5.31 -2.59 12.77
CA VAL A 194 -4.08 -1.93 13.25
C VAL A 194 -3.80 -0.69 12.41
N VAL A 195 -3.30 0.38 13.04
CA VAL A 195 -2.82 1.59 12.37
C VAL A 195 -1.34 1.74 12.65
N PHE A 196 -0.54 1.95 11.61
CA PHE A 196 0.89 2.18 11.67
C PHE A 196 1.20 3.63 11.33
N GLU A 197 1.92 4.31 12.20
CA GLU A 197 2.39 5.68 11.99
C GLU A 197 3.86 5.71 11.56
N HIS A 198 4.60 4.63 11.86
CA HIS A 198 6.01 4.48 11.51
C HIS A 198 6.31 3.09 10.95
N MET A 199 7.27 3.02 10.03
CA MET A 199 7.65 1.80 9.30
C MET A 199 8.08 0.66 10.23
N GLU A 200 8.82 0.97 11.29
CA GLU A 200 9.34 0.01 12.27
C GLU A 200 8.23 -0.65 13.11
N GLU A 201 7.06 -0.04 13.21
CA GLU A 201 5.93 -0.61 13.96
C GLU A 201 5.38 -1.87 13.31
N ILE A 202 5.51 -1.99 11.98
CA ILE A 202 5.02 -3.13 11.21
C ILE A 202 5.69 -4.41 11.67
N ALA A 203 7.02 -4.43 11.74
CA ALA A 203 7.75 -5.64 12.14
C ALA A 203 7.39 -6.05 13.58
N VAL A 204 7.30 -5.09 14.49
CA VAL A 204 6.91 -5.32 15.89
C VAL A 204 5.55 -5.97 16.00
N ALA A 205 4.55 -5.44 15.30
CA ALA A 205 3.18 -5.93 15.36
C ALA A 205 3.01 -7.30 14.67
N VAL A 206 3.64 -7.49 13.51
CA VAL A 206 3.51 -8.73 12.71
C VAL A 206 4.20 -9.91 13.40
N VAL A 207 5.37 -9.68 13.98
CA VAL A 207 6.13 -10.73 14.69
C VAL A 207 5.60 -10.95 16.12
N GLY A 208 4.88 -9.98 16.68
CA GLY A 208 4.41 -10.02 18.08
C GLY A 208 5.53 -9.77 19.08
N LEU A 209 6.57 -9.06 18.68
CA LEU A 209 7.59 -8.59 19.60
C LEU A 209 6.97 -7.54 20.52
N GLN A 210 7.04 -7.75 21.83
CA GLN A 210 6.71 -6.68 22.77
C GLN A 210 7.70 -5.54 22.55
N ARG A 211 7.22 -4.31 22.42
CA ARG A 211 8.09 -3.12 22.43
C ARG A 211 8.97 -3.22 23.68
N ALA A 212 10.29 -3.19 23.52
CA ALA A 212 11.17 -2.98 24.66
C ALA A 212 10.70 -1.69 25.36
N PRO A 213 10.53 -1.68 26.68
CA PRO A 213 10.14 -0.48 27.39
C PRO A 213 11.15 0.62 27.04
N CYS A 214 10.63 1.79 26.66
CA CYS A 214 11.46 2.97 26.40
C CYS A 214 12.40 3.16 27.61
N PRO A 215 13.73 3.27 27.43
CA PRO A 215 14.61 3.53 28.54
C PRO A 215 14.13 4.80 29.24
N PRO A 216 14.07 4.82 30.60
CA PRO A 216 13.58 5.98 31.31
C PRO A 216 14.41 7.19 30.91
N CYS A 217 13.73 8.26 30.50
CA CYS A 217 14.36 9.54 30.23
C CYS A 217 15.22 9.91 31.44
N LEU A 218 16.53 9.92 31.26
CA LEU A 218 17.44 10.40 32.31
C LEU A 218 17.02 11.83 32.67
N PRO A 219 16.80 12.14 33.97
CA PRO A 219 16.48 13.49 34.38
C PRO A 219 17.67 14.40 34.06
N TRP A 220 17.37 15.50 33.35
CA TRP A 220 18.36 16.56 33.11
C TRP A 220 18.90 17.02 34.46
N ARG A 221 20.19 16.74 34.73
CA ARG A 221 20.90 17.36 35.84
C ARG A 221 21.06 18.84 35.50
N ARG A 222 20.54 19.71 36.39
CA ARG A 222 20.79 21.14 36.39
C ARG A 222 22.23 21.42 36.75
#